data_9b922b103a5651f9f4b7837c48b496ff
#
_entry.id   9b922b103a5651f9f4b7837c48b496ff
#
_cell.length_a   1.000
_cell.length_b   1.000
_cell.length_c   1.000
_cell.angle_alpha   90.00
_cell.angle_beta   90.00
_cell.angle_gamma   90.00
#
_symmetry.space_group_name_H-M   'P 1'
#
loop_
_entity.id
_entity.type
_entity.pdbx_description
1 polymer ?
#
loop_
_entity_poly.entity_id
_entity_poly.type
_entity_poly.pdbx_seq_one_letter_code
_entity_poly.pdbx_strand_id
1 'polypeptide(L)'
;MADWTQLVEKNEKKLASWKGSCLSIVGRTTLINSNLTSTFIYHMSMYLLPITVTKNLDKQRRSFFWQGNGLKKKYHLVRWEVLCKSKKKGGLGIKGIRKLNVSLLCKWWWKLDTEEGLWQDIVREKYIKSDLLQNVKHKIDDSPVWADLLEVRPFYLRGRKITTKNGKNSLFWTDPWLHSQPLCITHPVLFFIFVRRKASQSMAMFS
;
A
#
# COMPACT_ATOMS: atom_id res chain seq x y z
N MET A 1 -1.12 -18.51 10.05
CA MET A 1 -1.40 -17.97 8.70
C MET A 1 -2.85 -17.55 8.68
N ALA A 2 -3.17 -16.33 8.29
CA ALA A 2 -4.57 -15.87 8.30
C ALA A 2 -5.39 -16.68 7.28
N ASP A 3 -6.55 -17.17 7.72
CA ASP A 3 -7.47 -17.90 6.83
C ASP A 3 -8.28 -16.92 5.99
N TRP A 4 -7.88 -16.78 4.73
CA TRP A 4 -8.54 -15.91 3.77
C TRP A 4 -9.76 -16.52 3.09
N THR A 5 -10.02 -17.83 3.34
CA THR A 5 -11.11 -18.58 2.72
C THR A 5 -12.46 -17.99 3.13
N GLN A 6 -12.63 -17.73 4.42
CA GLN A 6 -13.85 -17.11 4.95
C GLN A 6 -14.16 -15.75 4.33
N LEU A 7 -13.11 -14.95 4.04
CA LEU A 7 -13.28 -13.65 3.40
C LEU A 7 -13.80 -13.78 1.97
N VAL A 8 -13.25 -14.74 1.23
CA VAL A 8 -13.65 -15.03 -0.16
C VAL A 8 -15.09 -15.55 -0.20
N GLU A 9 -15.43 -16.51 0.68
CA GLU A 9 -16.80 -17.07 0.80
C GLU A 9 -17.83 -16.01 1.20
N LYS A 10 -17.48 -15.14 2.15
CA LYS A 10 -18.36 -14.02 2.56
C LYS A 10 -18.69 -13.12 1.38
N ASN A 11 -17.71 -12.88 0.51
CA ASN A 11 -17.91 -12.10 -0.70
C ASN A 11 -18.81 -12.83 -1.70
N GLU A 12 -18.63 -14.12 -1.91
CA GLU A 12 -19.48 -14.96 -2.77
C GLU A 12 -20.92 -14.98 -2.29
N LYS A 13 -21.16 -15.19 -1.01
CA LYS A 13 -22.49 -15.15 -0.40
C LYS A 13 -23.19 -13.81 -0.61
N LYS A 14 -22.46 -12.69 -0.47
CA LYS A 14 -23.01 -11.34 -0.76
C LYS A 14 -23.38 -11.18 -2.23
N LEU A 15 -22.53 -11.62 -3.14
CA LEU A 15 -22.77 -11.57 -4.57
C LEU A 15 -24.00 -12.42 -4.98
N ALA A 16 -24.12 -13.62 -4.43
CA ALA A 16 -25.24 -14.52 -4.70
C ALA A 16 -26.60 -13.94 -4.25
N SER A 17 -26.61 -13.17 -3.15
CA SER A 17 -27.83 -12.54 -2.63
C SER A 17 -28.34 -11.37 -3.49
N TRP A 18 -27.51 -10.80 -4.35
CA TRP A 18 -27.91 -9.64 -5.16
C TRP A 18 -28.47 -10.05 -6.52
N LYS A 19 -29.63 -9.48 -6.88
CA LYS A 19 -30.22 -9.63 -8.22
C LYS A 19 -29.43 -8.83 -9.27
N GLY A 20 -28.19 -9.22 -9.51
CA GLY A 20 -27.28 -8.52 -10.41
C GLY A 20 -27.78 -8.44 -11.87
N SER A 21 -28.65 -9.37 -12.29
CA SER A 21 -29.28 -9.38 -13.62
C SER A 21 -30.22 -8.18 -13.83
N CYS A 22 -30.83 -7.66 -12.74
CA CYS A 22 -31.74 -6.52 -12.80
C CYS A 22 -31.02 -5.16 -12.73
N LEU A 23 -29.70 -5.17 -12.55
CA LEU A 23 -28.92 -3.94 -12.38
C LEU A 23 -28.25 -3.50 -13.68
N SER A 24 -28.28 -2.19 -13.94
CA SER A 24 -27.48 -1.57 -15.00
C SER A 24 -25.97 -1.70 -14.70
N ILE A 25 -25.12 -1.49 -15.69
CA ILE A 25 -23.66 -1.47 -15.54
C ILE A 25 -23.23 -0.44 -14.47
N VAL A 26 -23.88 0.72 -14.43
CA VAL A 26 -23.62 1.77 -13.43
C VAL A 26 -23.98 1.28 -12.02
N GLY A 27 -25.15 0.65 -11.86
CA GLY A 27 -25.57 0.07 -10.58
C GLY A 27 -24.60 -1.01 -10.08
N ARG A 28 -24.13 -1.90 -10.96
CA ARG A 28 -23.10 -2.91 -10.61
C ARG A 28 -21.78 -2.27 -10.22
N THR A 29 -21.34 -1.23 -10.94
CA THR A 29 -20.11 -0.48 -10.59
C THR A 29 -20.21 0.14 -9.19
N THR A 30 -21.36 0.74 -8.88
CA THR A 30 -21.62 1.34 -7.58
C THR A 30 -21.57 0.29 -6.47
N LEU A 31 -22.24 -0.86 -6.66
CA LEU A 31 -22.22 -1.95 -5.68
C LEU A 31 -20.82 -2.55 -5.48
N ILE A 32 -20.04 -2.72 -6.55
CA ILE A 32 -18.65 -3.19 -6.44
C ILE A 32 -17.84 -2.22 -5.59
N ASN A 33 -17.96 -0.93 -5.79
CA ASN A 33 -17.19 0.06 -5.08
C ASN A 33 -17.64 0.29 -3.63
N SER A 34 -18.95 0.30 -3.37
CA SER A 34 -19.51 0.58 -2.06
C SER A 34 -19.51 -0.64 -1.14
N ASN A 35 -20.00 -1.76 -1.59
CA ASN A 35 -20.21 -2.93 -0.76
C ASN A 35 -19.07 -3.96 -0.84
N LEU A 36 -18.70 -4.39 -2.05
CA LEU A 36 -17.70 -5.44 -2.18
C LEU A 36 -16.32 -4.95 -1.75
N THR A 37 -15.98 -3.71 -2.12
CA THR A 37 -14.68 -3.15 -1.72
C THR A 37 -14.63 -2.88 -0.21
N SER A 38 -15.72 -2.41 0.39
CA SER A 38 -15.76 -2.12 1.84
C SER A 38 -15.65 -3.37 2.71
N THR A 39 -16.14 -4.51 2.25
CA THR A 39 -16.03 -5.79 2.99
C THR A 39 -14.58 -6.16 3.30
N PHE A 40 -13.64 -5.76 2.46
CA PHE A 40 -12.22 -6.09 2.62
C PHE A 40 -11.39 -5.00 3.27
N ILE A 41 -11.91 -3.78 3.39
CA ILE A 41 -11.14 -2.60 3.87
C ILE A 41 -10.51 -2.87 5.22
N TYR A 42 -11.23 -3.47 6.15
CA TYR A 42 -10.69 -3.79 7.47
C TYR A 42 -9.45 -4.68 7.38
N HIS A 43 -9.55 -5.80 6.66
CA HIS A 43 -8.41 -6.72 6.49
C HIS A 43 -7.27 -6.08 5.71
N MET A 44 -7.59 -5.30 4.67
CA MET A 44 -6.60 -4.58 3.85
C MET A 44 -5.90 -3.46 4.61
N SER A 45 -6.49 -2.93 5.67
CA SER A 45 -5.85 -1.92 6.51
C SER A 45 -4.84 -2.49 7.49
N MET A 46 -4.92 -3.80 7.78
CA MET A 46 -4.05 -4.49 8.73
C MET A 46 -3.01 -5.37 8.05
N TYR A 47 -3.39 -6.04 6.95
CA TYR A 47 -2.58 -7.07 6.28
C TYR A 47 -2.43 -6.81 4.80
N LEU A 48 -1.29 -7.22 4.25
CA LEU A 48 -1.07 -7.27 2.82
C LEU A 48 -1.67 -8.56 2.26
N LEU A 49 -2.81 -8.45 1.57
CA LEU A 49 -3.48 -9.61 1.01
C LEU A 49 -2.58 -10.36 0.01
N PRO A 50 -2.49 -11.69 0.10
CA PRO A 50 -1.79 -12.50 -0.90
C PRO A 50 -2.31 -12.23 -2.32
N ILE A 51 -1.41 -12.32 -3.30
CA ILE A 51 -1.77 -12.07 -4.71
C ILE A 51 -2.86 -13.03 -5.20
N THR A 52 -2.85 -14.27 -4.73
CA THR A 52 -3.87 -15.28 -5.04
C THR A 52 -5.25 -14.86 -4.57
N VAL A 53 -5.35 -14.34 -3.34
CA VAL A 53 -6.61 -13.83 -2.76
C VAL A 53 -7.11 -12.61 -3.53
N THR A 54 -6.24 -11.64 -3.81
CA THR A 54 -6.62 -10.44 -4.58
C THR A 54 -7.09 -10.79 -5.98
N LYS A 55 -6.44 -11.75 -6.66
CA LYS A 55 -6.87 -12.25 -7.98
C LYS A 55 -8.23 -12.94 -7.92
N ASN A 56 -8.50 -13.73 -6.89
CA ASN A 56 -9.77 -14.41 -6.72
C ASN A 56 -10.91 -13.40 -6.47
N LEU A 57 -10.71 -12.45 -5.58
CA LEU A 57 -11.65 -11.37 -5.32
C LEU A 57 -11.94 -10.54 -6.59
N ASP A 58 -10.92 -10.22 -7.38
CA ASP A 58 -11.10 -9.51 -8.64
C ASP A 58 -11.80 -10.37 -9.69
N LYS A 59 -11.59 -11.69 -9.71
CA LYS A 59 -12.34 -12.62 -10.56
C LYS A 59 -13.84 -12.60 -10.24
N GLN A 60 -14.21 -12.65 -8.96
CA GLN A 60 -15.60 -12.57 -8.51
C GLN A 60 -16.24 -11.23 -8.88
N ARG A 61 -15.55 -10.10 -8.62
CA ARG A 61 -16.02 -8.74 -8.97
C ARG A 61 -16.22 -8.58 -10.47
N ARG A 62 -15.32 -9.12 -11.29
CA ARG A 62 -15.38 -9.12 -12.76
C ARG A 62 -16.56 -9.94 -13.26
N SER A 63 -16.75 -11.13 -12.69
CA SER A 63 -17.91 -11.97 -13.03
C SER A 63 -19.21 -11.24 -12.74
N PHE A 64 -19.36 -10.66 -11.56
CA PHE A 64 -20.54 -9.88 -11.20
C PHE A 64 -20.75 -8.67 -12.12
N PHE A 65 -19.68 -7.94 -12.47
CA PHE A 65 -19.77 -6.80 -13.36
C PHE A 65 -20.34 -7.15 -14.73
N TRP A 66 -19.82 -8.22 -15.35
CA TRP A 66 -20.21 -8.59 -16.71
C TRP A 66 -21.45 -9.46 -16.77
N GLN A 67 -21.60 -10.41 -15.89
CA GLN A 67 -22.63 -11.43 -15.95
C GLN A 67 -23.84 -11.10 -15.06
N GLY A 68 -23.64 -10.29 -14.01
CA GLY A 68 -24.61 -10.23 -12.90
C GLY A 68 -24.69 -11.60 -12.24
N ASN A 69 -25.90 -12.07 -11.96
CA ASN A 69 -26.15 -13.43 -11.45
C ASN A 69 -26.60 -14.38 -12.58
N GLY A 70 -26.35 -14.03 -13.84
CA GLY A 70 -26.75 -14.86 -14.99
C GLY A 70 -25.81 -16.05 -15.17
N LEU A 71 -26.39 -17.22 -15.47
CA LEU A 71 -25.67 -18.46 -15.76
C LEU A 71 -24.88 -18.40 -17.07
N LYS A 72 -25.30 -17.52 -18.02
CA LYS A 72 -24.64 -17.39 -19.31
C LYS A 72 -23.39 -16.51 -19.22
N LYS A 73 -22.25 -17.06 -19.61
CA LYS A 73 -20.99 -16.29 -19.74
C LYS A 73 -21.19 -15.21 -20.83
N LYS A 74 -20.97 -13.96 -20.45
CA LYS A 74 -20.98 -12.82 -21.38
C LYS A 74 -19.54 -12.47 -21.78
N TYR A 75 -19.37 -11.96 -22.98
CA TYR A 75 -18.07 -11.48 -23.45
C TYR A 75 -17.61 -10.28 -22.63
N HIS A 76 -16.31 -10.28 -22.29
CA HIS A 76 -15.66 -9.17 -21.62
C HIS A 76 -15.14 -8.19 -22.68
N LEU A 77 -15.89 -7.14 -22.95
CA LEU A 77 -15.57 -6.16 -24.00
C LEU A 77 -14.30 -5.35 -23.72
N VAL A 78 -13.95 -5.17 -22.45
CA VAL A 78 -12.83 -4.33 -22.02
C VAL A 78 -12.03 -5.04 -20.93
N ARG A 79 -10.71 -4.88 -20.93
CA ARG A 79 -9.83 -5.41 -19.89
C ARG A 79 -10.17 -4.81 -18.53
N TRP A 80 -10.13 -5.63 -17.46
CA TRP A 80 -10.48 -5.22 -16.11
C TRP A 80 -9.62 -4.06 -15.59
N GLU A 81 -8.35 -4.06 -15.95
CA GLU A 81 -7.38 -3.02 -15.58
C GLU A 81 -7.76 -1.64 -16.18
N VAL A 82 -8.39 -1.61 -17.33
CA VAL A 82 -8.88 -0.39 -17.96
C VAL A 82 -10.10 0.15 -17.22
N LEU A 83 -11.03 -0.73 -16.82
CA LEU A 83 -12.19 -0.35 -16.00
C LEU A 83 -11.77 0.19 -14.64
N CYS A 84 -10.66 -0.31 -14.08
CA CYS A 84 -10.08 0.15 -12.82
C CYS A 84 -9.35 1.50 -12.92
N LYS A 85 -9.16 2.07 -14.12
CA LYS A 85 -8.61 3.43 -14.24
C LYS A 85 -9.59 4.47 -13.71
N SER A 86 -9.07 5.62 -13.32
CA SER A 86 -9.92 6.75 -12.91
C SER A 86 -10.80 7.23 -14.09
N LYS A 87 -11.95 7.81 -13.77
CA LYS A 87 -12.86 8.39 -14.78
C LYS A 87 -12.15 9.42 -15.68
N LYS A 88 -11.24 10.22 -15.12
CA LYS A 88 -10.41 11.18 -15.87
C LYS A 88 -9.49 10.52 -16.91
N LYS A 89 -9.17 9.22 -16.75
CA LYS A 89 -8.32 8.44 -17.66
C LYS A 89 -9.11 7.42 -18.48
N GLY A 90 -10.42 7.65 -18.67
CA GLY A 90 -11.30 6.80 -19.48
C GLY A 90 -11.71 5.49 -18.81
N GLY A 91 -11.52 5.32 -17.50
CA GLY A 91 -12.00 4.16 -16.75
C GLY A 91 -13.34 4.41 -16.06
N LEU A 92 -13.90 3.39 -15.43
CA LEU A 92 -15.11 3.49 -14.60
C LEU A 92 -14.83 3.86 -13.13
N GLY A 93 -13.57 3.96 -12.74
CA GLY A 93 -13.18 4.25 -11.37
C GLY A 93 -13.44 3.10 -10.41
N ILE A 94 -13.43 1.85 -10.89
CA ILE A 94 -13.49 0.68 -10.03
C ILE A 94 -12.17 0.61 -9.23
N LYS A 95 -12.27 0.56 -7.91
CA LYS A 95 -11.07 0.53 -7.05
C LYS A 95 -10.34 -0.82 -7.21
N GLY A 96 -9.10 -0.79 -7.67
CA GLY A 96 -8.26 -1.99 -7.75
C GLY A 96 -7.84 -2.45 -6.34
N ILE A 97 -8.13 -3.71 -6.00
CA ILE A 97 -7.92 -4.24 -4.63
C ILE A 97 -6.46 -4.11 -4.20
N ARG A 98 -5.50 -4.55 -5.04
CA ARG A 98 -4.07 -4.48 -4.68
C ARG A 98 -3.61 -3.05 -4.45
N LYS A 99 -3.99 -2.11 -5.31
CA LYS A 99 -3.63 -0.70 -5.17
C LYS A 99 -4.22 -0.08 -3.89
N LEU A 100 -5.47 -0.41 -3.60
CA LEU A 100 -6.15 0.05 -2.40
C LEU A 100 -5.48 -0.52 -1.13
N ASN A 101 -5.16 -1.81 -1.12
CA ASN A 101 -4.50 -2.47 0.00
C ASN A 101 -3.11 -1.84 0.29
N VAL A 102 -2.26 -1.68 -0.74
CA VAL A 102 -0.97 -0.99 -0.60
C VAL A 102 -1.17 0.43 -0.06
N SER A 103 -2.14 1.19 -0.58
CA SER A 103 -2.40 2.57 -0.12
C SER A 103 -2.84 2.63 1.35
N LEU A 104 -3.66 1.66 1.81
CA LEU A 104 -4.08 1.59 3.20
C LEU A 104 -2.92 1.27 4.14
N LEU A 105 -2.02 0.38 3.74
CA LEU A 105 -0.81 0.07 4.52
C LEU A 105 0.21 1.21 4.48
N CYS A 106 0.36 1.92 3.37
CA CYS A 106 1.20 3.12 3.30
C CYS A 106 0.75 4.23 4.27
N LYS A 107 -0.54 4.26 4.65
CA LYS A 107 -1.03 5.18 5.67
C LYS A 107 -0.36 4.97 7.04
N TRP A 108 -0.01 3.73 7.40
CA TRP A 108 0.71 3.43 8.64
C TRP A 108 2.13 4.01 8.62
N TRP A 109 2.84 3.91 7.48
CA TRP A 109 4.14 4.56 7.29
C TRP A 109 4.05 6.07 7.41
N TRP A 110 3.01 6.67 6.80
CA TRP A 110 2.77 8.10 6.91
C TRP A 110 2.54 8.52 8.37
N LYS A 111 1.73 7.76 9.12
CA LYS A 111 1.52 8.02 10.55
C LYS A 111 2.80 7.90 11.38
N LEU A 112 3.63 6.89 11.10
CA LEU A 112 4.94 6.74 11.77
C LEU A 112 5.89 7.90 11.48
N ASP A 113 5.78 8.50 10.32
CA ASP A 113 6.65 9.59 9.86
C ASP A 113 6.20 10.96 10.38
N THR A 114 4.88 11.18 10.53
CA THR A 114 4.29 12.51 10.76
C THR A 114 3.54 12.69 12.07
N GLU A 115 3.09 11.61 12.69
CA GLU A 115 2.30 11.64 13.93
C GLU A 115 3.11 11.11 15.11
N GLU A 116 2.78 11.59 16.31
CA GLU A 116 3.27 11.10 17.59
C GLU A 116 2.13 10.43 18.35
N GLY A 117 2.41 9.38 19.09
CA GLY A 117 1.43 8.66 19.90
C GLY A 117 1.92 7.30 20.37
N LEU A 118 1.23 6.70 21.31
CA LEU A 118 1.61 5.45 21.96
C LEU A 118 1.96 4.32 20.98
N TRP A 119 1.17 4.17 19.90
CA TRP A 119 1.44 3.14 18.90
C TRP A 119 2.74 3.42 18.14
N GLN A 120 2.99 4.66 17.77
CA GLN A 120 4.21 5.08 17.07
C GLN A 120 5.43 4.85 17.95
N ASP A 121 5.33 5.16 19.23
CA ASP A 121 6.44 5.00 20.19
C ASP A 121 6.78 3.52 20.38
N ILE A 122 5.77 2.66 20.57
CA ILE A 122 5.96 1.20 20.67
C ILE A 122 6.62 0.65 19.41
N VAL A 123 6.17 1.06 18.22
CA VAL A 123 6.72 0.58 16.95
C VAL A 123 8.14 1.08 16.74
N ARG A 124 8.42 2.35 17.08
CA ARG A 124 9.77 2.92 16.99
C ARG A 124 10.73 2.20 17.93
N GLU A 125 10.35 1.99 19.18
CA GLU A 125 11.19 1.31 20.17
C GLU A 125 11.45 -0.16 19.82
N LYS A 126 10.42 -0.88 19.38
CA LYS A 126 10.51 -2.32 19.08
C LYS A 126 11.23 -2.62 17.77
N TYR A 127 10.90 -1.91 16.70
CA TYR A 127 11.29 -2.28 15.33
C TYR A 127 12.29 -1.33 14.69
N ILE A 128 12.21 -0.03 14.97
CA ILE A 128 13.04 1.00 14.30
C ILE A 128 14.28 1.29 15.13
N LYS A 129 14.12 1.43 16.46
CA LYS A 129 15.18 1.83 17.40
C LYS A 129 15.86 3.12 16.95
N SER A 130 17.18 3.07 16.73
CA SER A 130 17.99 4.19 16.22
C SER A 130 18.15 4.22 14.70
N ASP A 131 17.54 3.25 14.00
CA ASP A 131 17.69 3.17 12.55
C ASP A 131 16.79 4.20 11.83
N LEU A 132 17.19 4.55 10.61
CA LEU A 132 16.33 5.33 9.72
C LEU A 132 15.21 4.44 9.17
N LEU A 133 14.00 4.98 9.02
CA LEU A 133 12.84 4.29 8.44
C LEU A 133 13.15 3.54 7.13
N GLN A 134 14.11 4.05 6.36
CA GLN A 134 14.54 3.49 5.08
C GLN A 134 15.41 2.23 5.24
N ASN A 135 16.13 2.09 6.34
CA ASN A 135 17.17 1.08 6.54
C ASN A 135 16.72 -0.11 7.39
N VAL A 136 15.55 -0.01 8.02
CA VAL A 136 15.00 -1.09 8.84
C VAL A 136 14.87 -2.37 8.02
N LYS A 137 15.47 -3.46 8.49
CA LYS A 137 15.44 -4.77 7.82
C LYS A 137 14.46 -5.70 8.52
N HIS A 138 13.91 -6.62 7.74
CA HIS A 138 13.08 -7.71 8.28
C HIS A 138 13.93 -8.63 9.17
N LYS A 139 13.36 -9.02 10.31
CA LYS A 139 13.93 -10.00 11.25
C LYS A 139 12.99 -11.21 11.36
N ILE A 140 13.55 -12.35 11.78
CA ILE A 140 12.80 -13.61 11.89
C ILE A 140 11.64 -13.49 12.90
N ASP A 141 11.85 -12.71 13.98
CA ASP A 141 10.87 -12.53 15.05
C ASP A 141 9.87 -11.38 14.79
N ASP A 142 9.86 -10.82 13.60
CA ASP A 142 8.93 -9.75 13.26
C ASP A 142 7.50 -10.26 13.18
N SER A 143 6.56 -9.44 13.65
CA SER A 143 5.14 -9.76 13.48
C SER A 143 4.75 -9.76 11.99
N PRO A 144 3.77 -10.60 11.58
CA PRO A 144 3.29 -10.62 10.19
C PRO A 144 2.85 -9.25 9.68
N VAL A 145 2.23 -8.43 10.54
CA VAL A 145 1.81 -7.07 10.20
C VAL A 145 3.02 -6.18 9.88
N TRP A 146 4.09 -6.30 10.67
CA TRP A 146 5.32 -5.55 10.43
C TRP A 146 6.03 -5.99 9.15
N ALA A 147 6.08 -7.27 8.89
CA ALA A 147 6.62 -7.83 7.65
C ALA A 147 5.85 -7.27 6.42
N ASP A 148 4.52 -7.25 6.47
CA ASP A 148 3.66 -6.68 5.43
C ASP A 148 3.92 -5.18 5.24
N LEU A 149 4.11 -4.44 6.34
CA LEU A 149 4.47 -3.02 6.27
C LEU A 149 5.83 -2.80 5.62
N LEU A 150 6.84 -3.62 5.93
CA LEU A 150 8.15 -3.55 5.28
C LEU A 150 8.06 -3.82 3.77
N GLU A 151 7.20 -4.76 3.33
CA GLU A 151 6.98 -5.03 1.90
C GLU A 151 6.40 -3.82 1.15
N VAL A 152 5.52 -3.04 1.78
CA VAL A 152 4.91 -1.86 1.14
C VAL A 152 5.74 -0.58 1.30
N ARG A 153 6.75 -0.56 2.16
CA ARG A 153 7.61 0.60 2.40
C ARG A 153 8.18 1.26 1.15
N PRO A 154 8.69 0.53 0.13
CA PRO A 154 9.22 1.13 -1.09
C PRO A 154 8.18 1.98 -1.85
N PHE A 155 6.90 1.58 -1.80
CA PHE A 155 5.82 2.36 -2.41
C PHE A 155 5.56 3.67 -1.65
N TYR A 156 5.62 3.63 -0.31
CA TYR A 156 5.51 4.81 0.52
C TYR A 156 6.65 5.79 0.25
N LEU A 157 7.91 5.32 0.30
CA LEU A 157 9.09 6.16 0.08
C LEU A 157 9.10 6.80 -1.31
N ARG A 158 8.67 6.08 -2.35
CA ARG A 158 8.55 6.62 -3.71
C ARG A 158 7.49 7.71 -3.84
N GLY A 159 6.38 7.59 -3.11
CA GLY A 159 5.28 8.56 -3.12
C GLY A 159 5.45 9.72 -2.13
N ARG A 160 6.43 9.64 -1.23
CA ARG A 160 6.69 10.64 -0.20
C ARG A 160 7.22 11.92 -0.84
N LYS A 161 6.59 13.05 -0.53
CA LYS A 161 7.08 14.37 -0.88
C LYS A 161 7.34 15.15 0.39
N ILE A 162 8.56 15.65 0.55
CA ILE A 162 8.96 16.43 1.71
C ILE A 162 9.00 17.91 1.30
N THR A 163 8.32 18.73 2.07
CA THR A 163 8.41 20.18 1.95
C THR A 163 9.19 20.70 3.14
N THR A 164 10.41 21.15 2.89
CA THR A 164 11.27 21.71 3.93
C THR A 164 10.76 23.08 4.35
N LYS A 165 10.57 23.28 5.66
CA LYS A 165 10.32 24.61 6.26
C LYS A 165 11.58 25.10 6.95
N ASN A 166 11.83 24.63 8.19
CA ASN A 166 13.00 25.00 9.00
C ASN A 166 14.15 24.00 8.92
N GLY A 167 14.00 22.92 8.17
CA GLY A 167 15.02 21.88 7.95
C GLY A 167 15.30 20.95 9.15
N LYS A 168 14.75 21.20 10.34
CA LYS A 168 15.04 20.42 11.56
C LYS A 168 14.72 18.95 11.44
N ASN A 169 13.63 18.60 10.73
CA ASN A 169 13.13 17.24 10.58
C ASN A 169 13.45 16.64 9.21
N SER A 170 14.36 17.23 8.44
CA SER A 170 14.73 16.76 7.11
C SER A 170 16.16 16.24 7.10
N LEU A 171 16.35 15.06 6.54
CA LEU A 171 17.66 14.45 6.35
C LEU A 171 18.24 14.88 4.99
N PHE A 172 19.31 15.68 5.01
CA PHE A 172 19.90 16.30 3.84
C PHE A 172 20.15 15.33 2.69
N TRP A 173 20.75 14.18 2.96
CA TRP A 173 21.17 13.21 1.94
C TRP A 173 20.10 12.21 1.53
N THR A 174 19.22 11.83 2.46
CA THR A 174 18.32 10.67 2.29
C THR A 174 16.89 11.04 2.03
N ASP A 175 16.51 12.29 2.29
CA ASP A 175 15.16 12.77 2.02
C ASP A 175 15.05 13.43 0.64
N PRO A 176 13.95 13.21 -0.10
CA PRO A 176 13.69 13.85 -1.40
C PRO A 176 13.12 15.27 -1.20
N TRP A 177 13.94 16.19 -0.65
CA TRP A 177 13.51 17.56 -0.35
C TRP A 177 13.78 18.54 -1.49
N LEU A 178 14.80 18.29 -2.32
CA LEU A 178 15.19 19.17 -3.44
C LEU A 178 14.57 18.69 -4.76
N HIS A 179 14.62 17.39 -5.01
CA HIS A 179 14.13 16.74 -6.21
C HIS A 179 13.22 15.56 -5.87
N SER A 180 12.68 14.87 -6.89
CA SER A 180 11.89 13.64 -6.72
C SER A 180 12.68 12.45 -6.17
N GLN A 181 14.03 12.55 -6.17
CA GLN A 181 14.93 11.54 -5.62
C GLN A 181 15.86 12.14 -4.57
N PRO A 182 16.26 11.35 -3.55
CA PRO A 182 17.24 11.74 -2.55
C PRO A 182 18.59 12.12 -3.16
N LEU A 183 19.30 13.07 -2.54
CA LEU A 183 20.63 13.50 -3.00
C LEU A 183 21.67 12.39 -2.98
N CYS A 184 21.57 11.42 -2.08
CA CYS A 184 22.46 10.25 -2.05
C CYS A 184 22.37 9.39 -3.32
N ILE A 185 21.24 9.40 -4.03
CA ILE A 185 21.04 8.67 -5.29
C ILE A 185 21.50 9.50 -6.47
N THR A 186 21.21 10.81 -6.47
CA THR A 186 21.61 11.70 -7.58
C THR A 186 23.07 12.05 -7.55
N HIS A 187 23.70 12.09 -6.37
CA HIS A 187 25.09 12.46 -6.16
C HIS A 187 25.82 11.43 -5.28
N PRO A 188 25.98 10.15 -5.73
CA PRO A 188 26.53 9.08 -4.92
C PRO A 188 27.99 9.32 -4.50
N VAL A 189 28.79 9.94 -5.34
CA VAL A 189 30.21 10.25 -5.05
C VAL A 189 30.32 11.23 -3.88
N LEU A 190 29.53 12.32 -3.90
CA LEU A 190 29.54 13.30 -2.81
C LEU A 190 29.02 12.70 -1.51
N PHE A 191 27.99 11.87 -1.58
CA PHE A 191 27.47 11.14 -0.42
C PHE A 191 28.53 10.22 0.19
N PHE A 192 29.27 9.48 -0.63
CA PHE A 192 30.34 8.59 -0.17
C PHE A 192 31.45 9.36 0.55
N ILE A 193 31.89 10.49 -0.02
CA ILE A 193 32.91 11.36 0.60
C ILE A 193 32.42 11.88 1.96
N PHE A 194 31.16 12.31 2.04
CA PHE A 194 30.56 12.80 3.27
C PHE A 194 30.51 11.72 4.37
N VAL A 195 30.05 10.51 4.03
CA VAL A 195 29.97 9.39 4.98
C VAL A 195 31.36 9.00 5.48
N ARG A 196 32.35 8.94 4.60
CA ARG A 196 33.74 8.59 4.93
C ARG A 196 34.36 9.64 5.86
N ARG A 197 34.10 10.92 5.62
CA ARG A 197 34.59 12.02 6.46
C ARG A 197 33.99 12.00 7.88
N LYS A 198 32.70 11.68 7.96
CA LYS A 198 32.00 11.56 9.26
C LYS A 198 32.50 10.35 10.06
N ALA A 199 32.77 9.23 9.43
CA ALA A 199 33.36 8.05 10.05
C ALA A 199 34.81 8.33 10.57
N SER A 200 35.61 9.06 9.82
CA SER A 200 36.97 9.49 10.22
C SER A 200 36.96 10.44 11.41
N GLN A 201 35.98 11.37 11.47
CA GLN A 201 35.84 12.29 12.61
C GLN A 201 35.37 11.58 13.88
N SER A 202 34.51 10.57 13.77
CA SER A 202 34.09 9.79 14.95
C SER A 202 35.21 8.93 15.52
N MET A 203 36.14 8.41 14.70
CA MET A 203 37.33 7.70 15.18
C MET A 203 38.34 8.63 15.87
N ALA A 204 38.47 9.87 15.40
CA ALA A 204 39.38 10.85 16.01
C ALA A 204 38.88 11.40 17.37
N MET A 205 37.63 11.20 17.75
CA MET A 205 37.09 11.58 19.06
C MET A 205 37.30 10.50 20.14
N PHE A 206 37.74 9.30 19.77
CA PHE A 206 37.99 8.18 20.67
C PHE A 206 39.49 7.84 20.84
N SER A 207 40.36 8.60 20.23
CA SER A 207 41.81 8.57 20.40
C SER A 207 42.29 9.78 21.21
#